data_49bbc1dddf5569b98ff6ca750c126df7
#
_entry.id   49bbc1dddf5569b98ff6ca750c126df7
#
_cell.length_a   1.000
_cell.length_b   1.000
_cell.length_c   1.000
_cell.angle_alpha   90.00
_cell.angle_beta   90.00
_cell.angle_gamma   90.00
#
_symmetry.space_group_name_H-M   'P 1'
#
loop_
_entity.id
_entity.type
_entity.pdbx_description
1 polymer ?
#
loop_
_entity_poly.entity_id
_entity_poly.type
_entity_poly.pdbx_seq_one_letter_code
_entity_poly.pdbx_strand_id
1 'polypeptide(L)'
;LHTAYRRQRQMCIRDSLRMVYGITASYKMVDTCAAEFAAETPYYYSVFGSENEAVETKDKKKVLVLGSGPIRIGQGIEFDFCSVHCTWSFKKEGYETIIVNNNPETVSTDFDIADKLYFEPLTPEDVQNIVDFEKPDGAVVQFGGQTAIKLTESLMKMGVPIFGTKAEDVDAAEDRELFDEILEQCGIPRAKGQTVFTVCLLYTSPSPRD
;
A
#
# COMPACT_ATOMS: atom_id res chain seq x y z
N LEU A 1 10.46 16.88 15.20
CA LEU A 1 9.45 17.40 14.26
C LEU A 1 10.08 18.16 13.09
N HIS A 2 10.98 19.12 13.32
CA HIS A 2 11.61 19.91 12.25
C HIS A 2 12.49 19.08 11.29
N THR A 3 13.14 18.04 11.76
CA THR A 3 14.02 17.20 10.93
C THR A 3 13.22 16.26 10.02
N ALA A 4 12.12 15.70 10.51
CA ALA A 4 11.23 14.87 9.71
C ALA A 4 10.54 15.70 8.62
N TYR A 5 10.05 16.89 8.95
CA TYR A 5 9.43 17.80 7.99
C TYR A 5 10.40 18.27 6.89
N ARG A 6 11.67 18.52 7.24
CA ARG A 6 12.71 18.84 6.25
C ARG A 6 12.99 17.68 5.31
N ARG A 7 13.07 16.45 5.81
CA ARG A 7 13.29 15.25 4.98
C ARG A 7 12.14 15.03 4.01
N GLN A 8 10.91 15.12 4.47
CA GLN A 8 9.71 14.97 3.63
C GLN A 8 9.67 16.04 2.53
N ARG A 9 9.96 17.30 2.85
CA ARG A 9 10.04 18.38 1.86
C ARG A 9 11.16 18.17 0.84
N GLN A 10 12.30 17.64 1.25
CA GLN A 10 13.41 17.32 0.33
C GLN A 10 13.02 16.16 -0.61
N MET A 11 12.29 15.17 -0.12
CA MET A 11 11.76 14.09 -0.96
C MET A 11 10.85 14.67 -2.04
N CYS A 12 9.83 15.43 -1.68
CA CYS A 12 8.90 16.04 -2.65
C CYS A 12 9.61 16.89 -3.73
N ILE A 13 10.67 17.64 -3.37
CA ILE A 13 11.46 18.41 -4.33
C ILE A 13 12.22 17.50 -5.29
N ARG A 14 12.83 16.44 -4.77
CA ARG A 14 13.55 15.44 -5.57
C ARG A 14 12.62 14.76 -6.57
N ASP A 15 11.45 14.35 -6.12
CA ASP A 15 10.46 13.65 -6.92
C ASP A 15 9.92 14.54 -8.03
N SER A 16 9.60 15.79 -7.71
CA SER A 16 9.20 16.79 -8.71
C SER A 16 10.28 17.04 -9.77
N LEU A 17 11.55 17.05 -9.36
CA LEU A 17 12.66 17.22 -10.31
C LEU A 17 12.82 15.99 -11.21
N ARG A 18 12.68 14.77 -10.69
CA ARG A 18 12.71 13.56 -11.51
C ARG A 18 11.62 13.57 -12.58
N MET A 19 10.40 13.94 -12.20
CA MET A 19 9.30 14.07 -13.16
C MET A 19 9.60 15.11 -14.26
N VAL A 20 10.12 16.29 -13.89
CA VAL A 20 10.48 17.36 -14.85
C VAL A 20 11.58 16.92 -15.81
N TYR A 21 12.54 16.13 -15.35
CA TYR A 21 13.65 15.65 -16.18
C TYR A 21 13.35 14.30 -16.85
N GLY A 22 12.17 13.74 -16.68
CA GLY A 22 11.78 12.46 -17.27
C GLY A 22 12.60 11.28 -16.71
N ILE A 23 13.07 11.39 -15.47
CA ILE A 23 13.81 10.32 -14.80
C ILE A 23 12.78 9.37 -14.17
N THR A 24 12.60 8.21 -14.79
CA THR A 24 11.69 7.15 -14.32
C THR A 24 12.46 6.00 -13.68
N ALA A 25 11.81 5.29 -12.78
CA ALA A 25 12.39 4.07 -12.22
C ALA A 25 12.39 2.95 -13.27
N SER A 26 13.46 2.16 -13.27
CA SER A 26 13.57 0.89 -13.96
C SER A 26 13.67 -0.21 -12.90
N TYR A 27 13.36 -1.45 -13.26
CA TYR A 27 13.33 -2.54 -12.30
C TYR A 27 14.33 -3.62 -12.69
N LYS A 28 15.12 -4.06 -11.73
CA LYS A 28 16.04 -5.18 -11.87
C LYS A 28 15.57 -6.36 -11.06
N MET A 29 15.85 -7.56 -11.57
CA MET A 29 15.58 -8.80 -10.87
C MET A 29 16.58 -8.99 -9.72
N VAL A 30 16.11 -9.49 -8.59
CA VAL A 30 16.97 -9.84 -7.47
C VAL A 30 17.75 -11.10 -7.84
N ASP A 31 19.07 -11.02 -7.86
CA ASP A 31 19.94 -12.17 -8.07
C ASP A 31 20.01 -13.01 -6.79
N THR A 32 19.36 -14.16 -6.82
CA THR A 32 19.38 -15.15 -5.72
C THR A 32 20.44 -16.24 -5.92
N CYS A 33 21.18 -16.19 -7.03
CA CYS A 33 22.17 -17.21 -7.41
C CYS A 33 23.62 -16.75 -7.27
N ALA A 34 23.86 -15.58 -6.65
CA ALA A 34 25.19 -14.98 -6.46
C ALA A 34 26.01 -14.90 -7.77
N ALA A 35 25.34 -14.62 -8.87
CA ALA A 35 25.90 -14.56 -10.23
C ALA A 35 26.52 -15.88 -10.75
N GLU A 36 26.30 -17.00 -10.08
CA GLU A 36 26.74 -18.31 -10.60
C GLU A 36 25.85 -18.81 -11.74
N PHE A 37 24.58 -18.45 -11.72
CA PHE A 37 23.58 -18.77 -12.75
C PHE A 37 22.69 -17.56 -13.00
N ALA A 38 22.01 -17.54 -14.16
CA ALA A 38 20.96 -16.53 -14.40
C ALA A 38 19.82 -16.73 -13.38
N ALA A 39 19.51 -15.71 -12.61
CA ALA A 39 18.39 -15.75 -11.67
C ALA A 39 17.07 -15.70 -12.45
N GLU A 40 16.14 -16.59 -12.09
CA GLU A 40 14.76 -16.60 -12.58
C GLU A 40 13.82 -16.45 -11.38
N THR A 41 13.73 -15.25 -10.83
CA THR A 41 12.90 -14.97 -9.64
C THR A 41 11.83 -13.95 -9.97
N PRO A 42 10.65 -13.97 -9.29
CA PRO A 42 9.64 -12.95 -9.46
C PRO A 42 9.96 -11.67 -8.68
N TYR A 43 11.17 -11.51 -8.16
CA TYR A 43 11.59 -10.45 -7.24
C TYR A 43 12.25 -9.31 -7.98
N TYR A 44 11.70 -8.11 -7.80
CA TYR A 44 12.18 -6.90 -8.44
C TYR A 44 12.47 -5.80 -7.43
N TYR A 45 13.40 -4.93 -7.77
CA TYR A 45 13.71 -3.69 -7.04
C TYR A 45 13.98 -2.56 -8.01
N SER A 46 13.72 -1.33 -7.59
CA SER A 46 13.90 -0.16 -8.43
C SER A 46 15.35 0.31 -8.53
N VAL A 47 15.71 0.77 -9.70
CA VAL A 47 16.95 1.47 -9.99
C VAL A 47 16.66 2.67 -10.89
N PHE A 48 17.53 3.66 -10.89
CA PHE A 48 17.47 4.77 -11.83
C PHE A 48 18.55 4.56 -12.90
N GLY A 49 18.18 3.84 -13.95
CA GLY A 49 19.07 3.46 -15.04
C GLY A 49 18.31 3.25 -16.34
N SER A 50 19.02 2.87 -17.40
CA SER A 50 18.43 2.65 -18.73
C SER A 50 17.96 1.21 -18.96
N GLU A 51 18.36 0.27 -18.09
CA GLU A 51 18.07 -1.15 -18.23
C GLU A 51 16.88 -1.51 -17.34
N ASN A 52 15.90 -2.19 -17.93
CA ASN A 52 14.74 -2.72 -17.23
C ASN A 52 14.64 -4.23 -17.48
N GLU A 53 14.69 -5.02 -16.43
CA GLU A 53 14.59 -6.48 -16.48
C GLU A 53 13.16 -6.97 -16.23
N ALA A 54 12.30 -6.12 -15.67
CA ALA A 54 10.89 -6.47 -15.53
C ALA A 54 10.19 -6.41 -16.88
N VAL A 55 9.44 -7.46 -17.20
CA VAL A 55 8.70 -7.58 -18.45
C VAL A 55 7.24 -7.18 -18.23
N GLU A 56 6.76 -6.20 -18.99
CA GLU A 56 5.35 -5.84 -19.01
C GLU A 56 4.53 -6.94 -19.70
N THR A 57 3.58 -7.55 -19.00
CA THR A 57 2.61 -8.49 -19.58
C THR A 57 1.41 -7.69 -20.08
N LYS A 58 1.04 -7.86 -21.35
CA LYS A 58 -0.04 -7.06 -22.00
C LYS A 58 -1.38 -7.77 -22.10
N ASP A 59 -1.39 -9.10 -21.98
CA ASP A 59 -2.55 -9.93 -22.32
C ASP A 59 -3.40 -10.34 -21.10
N LYS A 60 -3.01 -9.96 -19.90
CA LYS A 60 -3.72 -10.31 -18.67
C LYS A 60 -4.15 -9.07 -17.90
N LYS A 61 -5.29 -9.18 -17.24
CA LYS A 61 -5.67 -8.20 -16.21
C LYS A 61 -4.71 -8.30 -15.04
N LYS A 62 -4.37 -7.17 -14.47
CA LYS A 62 -3.39 -7.05 -13.41
C LYS A 62 -4.02 -6.54 -12.13
N VAL A 63 -3.64 -7.11 -11.01
CA VAL A 63 -4.02 -6.62 -9.68
C VAL A 63 -2.78 -6.33 -8.85
N LEU A 64 -2.76 -5.14 -8.24
CA LEU A 64 -1.74 -4.72 -7.32
C LEU A 64 -2.20 -5.00 -5.88
N VAL A 65 -1.46 -5.80 -5.14
CA VAL A 65 -1.71 -6.08 -3.73
C VAL A 65 -0.64 -5.39 -2.89
N LEU A 66 -1.05 -4.44 -2.06
CA LEU A 66 -0.12 -3.75 -1.17
C LEU A 66 0.05 -4.56 0.11
N GLY A 67 1.29 -4.94 0.39
CA GLY A 67 1.66 -5.61 1.63
C GLY A 67 1.67 -4.68 2.85
N SER A 68 1.86 -5.26 4.00
CA SER A 68 1.82 -4.53 5.28
C SER A 68 3.15 -3.87 5.67
N GLY A 69 4.23 -4.17 4.94
CA GLY A 69 5.56 -3.78 5.37
C GLY A 69 6.00 -4.51 6.65
N PRO A 70 6.84 -3.88 7.48
CA PRO A 70 7.22 -4.44 8.77
C PRO A 70 6.01 -4.50 9.72
N ILE A 71 5.67 -5.71 10.16
CA ILE A 71 4.57 -5.98 11.07
C ILE A 71 5.08 -6.41 12.45
N ARG A 72 4.23 -6.26 13.46
CA ARG A 72 4.52 -6.73 14.82
C ARG A 72 4.28 -8.24 14.91
N ILE A 73 4.96 -8.89 15.85
CA ILE A 73 4.71 -10.30 16.18
C ILE A 73 3.23 -10.48 16.52
N GLY A 74 2.59 -11.47 15.89
CA GLY A 74 1.17 -11.77 16.04
C GLY A 74 0.24 -11.14 15.01
N GLN A 75 0.71 -10.18 14.20
CA GLN A 75 -0.09 -9.56 13.14
C GLN A 75 -0.01 -10.29 11.79
N GLY A 76 0.88 -11.26 11.63
CA GLY A 76 1.06 -12.01 10.39
C GLY A 76 -0.21 -12.71 9.92
N ILE A 77 -1.00 -13.27 10.84
CA ILE A 77 -2.27 -13.94 10.49
C ILE A 77 -3.27 -12.95 9.89
N GLU A 78 -3.35 -11.74 10.44
CA GLU A 78 -4.32 -10.74 9.99
C GLU A 78 -3.96 -10.18 8.61
N PHE A 79 -2.69 -9.82 8.38
CA PHE A 79 -2.28 -9.12 7.17
C PHE A 79 -1.67 -10.06 6.13
N ASP A 80 -0.66 -10.83 6.51
CA ASP A 80 0.09 -11.64 5.57
C ASP A 80 -0.72 -12.81 5.02
N PHE A 81 -1.42 -13.53 5.88
CA PHE A 81 -2.33 -14.61 5.48
C PHE A 81 -3.43 -14.11 4.53
N CYS A 82 -4.04 -12.97 4.84
CA CYS A 82 -5.08 -12.39 3.98
C CYS A 82 -4.51 -11.95 2.63
N SER A 83 -3.31 -11.40 2.59
CA SER A 83 -2.62 -11.02 1.35
C SER A 83 -2.34 -12.23 0.46
N VAL A 84 -1.88 -13.34 1.04
CA VAL A 84 -1.66 -14.61 0.32
C VAL A 84 -2.95 -15.14 -0.29
N HIS A 85 -4.01 -15.25 0.51
CA HIS A 85 -5.30 -15.76 0.04
C HIS A 85 -5.96 -14.85 -1.00
N CYS A 86 -5.81 -13.54 -0.86
CA CYS A 86 -6.23 -12.57 -1.86
C CYS A 86 -5.51 -12.81 -3.19
N THR A 87 -4.20 -12.92 -3.16
CA THR A 87 -3.36 -13.17 -4.33
C THR A 87 -3.76 -14.47 -5.02
N TRP A 88 -3.91 -15.56 -4.28
CA TRP A 88 -4.36 -16.84 -4.84
C TRP A 88 -5.77 -16.80 -5.44
N SER A 89 -6.66 -16.00 -4.86
CA SER A 89 -8.02 -15.85 -5.40
C SER A 89 -7.97 -15.12 -6.75
N PHE A 90 -7.20 -14.05 -6.88
CA PHE A 90 -7.03 -13.37 -8.15
C PHE A 90 -6.31 -14.21 -9.21
N LYS A 91 -5.30 -15.01 -8.83
CA LYS A 91 -4.67 -15.97 -9.73
C LYS A 91 -5.67 -16.98 -10.31
N LYS A 92 -6.58 -17.50 -9.48
CA LYS A 92 -7.65 -18.42 -9.93
C LYS A 92 -8.60 -17.77 -10.95
N GLU A 93 -8.83 -16.48 -10.82
CA GLU A 93 -9.64 -15.70 -11.76
C GLU A 93 -8.86 -15.24 -13.01
N GLY A 94 -7.60 -15.65 -13.13
CA GLY A 94 -6.76 -15.38 -14.30
C GLY A 94 -6.07 -14.02 -14.31
N TYR A 95 -6.03 -13.30 -13.20
CA TYR A 95 -5.27 -12.06 -13.08
C TYR A 95 -3.77 -12.37 -12.93
N GLU A 96 -2.94 -11.49 -13.47
CA GLU A 96 -1.55 -11.37 -13.08
C GLU A 96 -1.48 -10.63 -11.75
N THR A 97 -0.85 -11.25 -10.76
CA THR A 97 -0.80 -10.73 -9.41
C THR A 97 0.54 -10.09 -9.10
N ILE A 98 0.49 -8.87 -8.60
CA ILE A 98 1.66 -8.06 -8.30
C ILE A 98 1.60 -7.70 -6.83
N ILE A 99 2.59 -8.10 -6.04
CA ILE A 99 2.72 -7.69 -4.64
C ILE A 99 3.79 -6.60 -4.53
N VAL A 100 3.52 -5.59 -3.72
CA VAL A 100 4.51 -4.59 -3.28
C VAL A 100 4.66 -4.71 -1.77
N ASN A 101 5.86 -5.05 -1.33
CA ASN A 101 6.17 -5.16 0.09
C ASN A 101 7.66 -4.89 0.32
N ASN A 102 8.00 -4.20 1.39
CA ASN A 102 9.40 -3.97 1.78
C ASN A 102 9.89 -4.92 2.89
N ASN A 103 9.07 -5.89 3.28
CA ASN A 103 9.44 -6.91 4.27
C ASN A 103 9.69 -8.25 3.55
N PRO A 104 10.94 -8.74 3.48
CA PRO A 104 11.25 -9.99 2.79
C PRO A 104 10.98 -11.24 3.63
N GLU A 105 10.62 -11.09 4.90
CA GLU A 105 10.52 -12.17 5.89
C GLU A 105 9.07 -12.63 6.14
N THR A 106 8.19 -12.49 5.15
CA THR A 106 6.78 -12.88 5.26
C THR A 106 6.36 -13.86 4.17
N VAL A 107 5.35 -14.68 4.43
CA VAL A 107 4.87 -15.69 3.47
C VAL A 107 4.33 -15.05 2.19
N SER A 108 3.74 -13.86 2.26
CA SER A 108 3.26 -13.15 1.06
C SER A 108 4.38 -12.77 0.08
N THR A 109 5.61 -12.76 0.55
CA THR A 109 6.81 -12.48 -0.26
C THR A 109 7.53 -13.73 -0.74
N ASP A 110 6.99 -14.92 -0.53
CA ASP A 110 7.54 -16.15 -1.08
C ASP A 110 7.39 -16.19 -2.61
N PHE A 111 8.34 -16.83 -3.29
CA PHE A 111 8.49 -16.81 -4.74
C PHE A 111 7.31 -17.44 -5.50
N ASP A 112 6.52 -18.29 -4.86
CA ASP A 112 5.39 -19.03 -5.46
C ASP A 112 4.03 -18.35 -5.23
N ILE A 113 3.99 -17.27 -4.45
CA ILE A 113 2.73 -16.61 -4.08
C ILE A 113 2.25 -15.69 -5.20
N ALA A 114 3.03 -14.70 -5.60
CA ALA A 114 2.67 -13.73 -6.64
C ALA A 114 3.39 -14.03 -7.97
N ASP A 115 2.87 -13.47 -9.07
CA ASP A 115 3.57 -13.54 -10.36
C ASP A 115 4.73 -12.56 -10.40
N LYS A 116 4.59 -11.42 -9.72
CA LYS A 116 5.65 -10.42 -9.52
C LYS A 116 5.62 -9.88 -8.11
N LEU A 117 6.79 -9.62 -7.56
CA LEU A 117 6.96 -9.01 -6.26
C LEU A 117 7.99 -7.89 -6.33
N TYR A 118 7.56 -6.69 -5.97
CA TYR A 118 8.42 -5.52 -5.89
C TYR A 118 8.82 -5.28 -4.44
N PHE A 119 10.11 -5.38 -4.16
CA PHE A 119 10.69 -5.01 -2.87
C PHE A 119 10.92 -3.51 -2.81
N GLU A 120 9.83 -2.79 -2.59
CA GLU A 120 9.85 -1.34 -2.56
C GLU A 120 9.20 -0.79 -1.30
N PRO A 121 9.61 0.39 -0.84
CA PRO A 121 8.91 1.08 0.22
C PRO A 121 7.46 1.37 -0.16
N LEU A 122 6.56 1.27 0.80
CA LEU A 122 5.16 1.61 0.61
C LEU A 122 4.97 3.14 0.74
N THR A 123 5.61 3.87 -0.17
CA THR A 123 5.47 5.34 -0.30
C THR A 123 4.68 5.69 -1.56
N PRO A 124 4.03 6.86 -1.61
CA PRO A 124 3.30 7.29 -2.81
C PRO A 124 4.18 7.33 -4.07
N GLU A 125 5.44 7.74 -3.95
CA GLU A 125 6.38 7.82 -5.10
C GLU A 125 6.72 6.44 -5.65
N ASP A 126 7.12 5.51 -4.76
CA ASP A 126 7.55 4.19 -5.18
C ASP A 126 6.39 3.39 -5.78
N VAL A 127 5.21 3.50 -5.17
CA VAL A 127 3.99 2.88 -5.69
C VAL A 127 3.55 3.51 -7.02
N GLN A 128 3.70 4.85 -7.18
CA GLN A 128 3.42 5.53 -8.45
C GLN A 128 4.29 4.97 -9.58
N ASN A 129 5.60 4.81 -9.34
CA ASN A 129 6.51 4.26 -10.35
C ASN A 129 6.09 2.85 -10.79
N ILE A 130 5.64 2.00 -9.86
CA ILE A 130 5.13 0.66 -10.17
C ILE A 130 3.82 0.74 -10.96
N VAL A 131 2.90 1.60 -10.55
CA VAL A 131 1.62 1.82 -11.24
C VAL A 131 1.83 2.31 -12.66
N ASP A 132 2.73 3.26 -12.87
CA ASP A 132 3.05 3.81 -14.19
C ASP A 132 3.68 2.75 -15.12
N PHE A 133 4.46 1.84 -14.55
CA PHE A 133 5.11 0.76 -15.29
C PHE A 133 4.15 -0.40 -15.56
N GLU A 134 3.50 -0.95 -14.53
CA GLU A 134 2.68 -2.16 -14.63
C GLU A 134 1.24 -1.89 -15.13
N LYS A 135 0.71 -0.70 -14.87
CA LYS A 135 -0.65 -0.28 -15.25
C LYS A 135 -1.73 -1.26 -14.75
N PRO A 136 -1.84 -1.49 -13.45
CA PRO A 136 -2.79 -2.45 -12.91
C PRO A 136 -4.24 -2.00 -13.13
N ASP A 137 -5.14 -2.96 -13.36
CA ASP A 137 -6.59 -2.72 -13.48
C ASP A 137 -7.23 -2.33 -12.15
N GLY A 138 -6.57 -2.62 -11.04
CA GLY A 138 -7.00 -2.23 -9.70
C GLY A 138 -6.00 -2.61 -8.63
N ALA A 139 -6.23 -2.09 -7.43
CA ALA A 139 -5.38 -2.33 -6.27
C ALA A 139 -6.18 -2.80 -5.06
N VAL A 140 -5.56 -3.64 -4.24
CA VAL A 140 -6.08 -4.07 -2.94
C VAL A 140 -5.19 -3.50 -1.84
N VAL A 141 -5.79 -2.74 -0.93
CA VAL A 141 -5.08 -2.03 0.15
C VAL A 141 -5.40 -2.56 1.54
N GLN A 142 -6.50 -3.30 1.69
CA GLN A 142 -7.08 -3.67 2.98
C GLN A 142 -6.19 -4.57 3.83
N PHE A 143 -5.39 -5.43 3.19
CA PHE A 143 -4.55 -6.41 3.87
C PHE A 143 -3.16 -5.90 4.21
N GLY A 144 -2.84 -4.67 3.83
CA GLY A 144 -1.56 -4.02 4.13
C GLY A 144 -1.55 -3.17 5.40
N GLY A 145 -2.61 -3.23 6.22
CA GLY A 145 -2.74 -2.46 7.45
C GLY A 145 -2.68 -0.95 7.20
N GLN A 146 -2.39 -0.20 8.24
CA GLN A 146 -2.37 1.28 8.21
C GLN A 146 -1.43 1.87 7.16
N THR A 147 -0.36 1.17 6.82
CA THR A 147 0.61 1.64 5.83
C THR A 147 0.01 1.65 4.42
N ALA A 148 -0.65 0.57 4.04
CA ALA A 148 -1.30 0.47 2.73
C ALA A 148 -2.59 1.29 2.66
N ILE A 149 -3.38 1.31 3.72
CA ILE A 149 -4.62 2.10 3.79
C ILE A 149 -4.34 3.59 3.54
N LYS A 150 -3.28 4.15 4.08
CA LYS A 150 -2.87 5.54 3.84
C LYS A 150 -2.50 5.84 2.38
N LEU A 151 -2.24 4.83 1.57
CA LEU A 151 -1.97 5.00 0.14
C LEU A 151 -3.24 5.04 -0.72
N THR A 152 -4.40 4.76 -0.14
CA THR A 152 -5.68 4.67 -0.86
C THR A 152 -5.99 5.97 -1.62
N GLU A 153 -5.89 7.12 -0.97
CA GLU A 153 -6.09 8.43 -1.60
C GLU A 153 -5.08 8.69 -2.74
N SER A 154 -3.82 8.29 -2.53
CA SER A 154 -2.77 8.43 -3.55
C SER A 154 -3.06 7.56 -4.77
N LEU A 155 -3.45 6.30 -4.58
CA LEU A 155 -3.81 5.38 -5.67
C LEU A 155 -5.00 5.91 -6.48
N MET A 156 -6.00 6.47 -5.83
CA MET A 156 -7.12 7.09 -6.52
C MET A 156 -6.71 8.30 -7.37
N LYS A 157 -5.80 9.14 -6.85
CA LYS A 157 -5.22 10.25 -7.63
C LYS A 157 -4.41 9.77 -8.84
N MET A 158 -3.80 8.59 -8.75
CA MET A 158 -3.12 7.90 -9.85
C MET A 158 -4.10 7.25 -10.85
N GLY A 159 -5.40 7.25 -10.56
CA GLY A 159 -6.43 6.67 -11.41
C GLY A 159 -6.56 5.14 -11.27
N VAL A 160 -6.01 4.54 -10.22
CA VAL A 160 -6.11 3.10 -9.97
C VAL A 160 -7.35 2.81 -9.13
N PRO A 161 -8.31 2.01 -9.63
CA PRO A 161 -9.47 1.61 -8.85
C PRO A 161 -9.07 0.74 -7.64
N ILE A 162 -9.72 0.97 -6.51
CA ILE A 162 -9.54 0.13 -5.33
C ILE A 162 -10.56 -1.03 -5.39
N PHE A 163 -10.07 -2.25 -5.33
CA PHE A 163 -10.90 -3.44 -5.21
C PHE A 163 -11.24 -3.71 -3.75
N GLY A 164 -12.52 -3.92 -3.48
CA GLY A 164 -13.05 -4.11 -2.14
C GLY A 164 -13.72 -2.85 -1.60
N THR A 165 -13.35 -2.41 -0.39
CA THR A 165 -13.91 -1.21 0.23
C THR A 165 -13.45 0.04 -0.50
N LYS A 166 -14.40 0.93 -0.84
CA LYS A 166 -14.08 2.19 -1.50
C LYS A 166 -13.26 3.10 -0.59
N ALA A 167 -12.47 3.99 -1.20
CA ALA A 167 -11.64 4.92 -0.45
C ALA A 167 -12.46 5.83 0.48
N GLU A 168 -13.61 6.29 0.01
CA GLU A 168 -14.52 7.13 0.80
C GLU A 168 -15.02 6.40 2.06
N ASP A 169 -15.32 5.10 1.93
CA ASP A 169 -15.78 4.26 3.04
C ASP A 169 -14.61 3.93 4.00
N VAL A 170 -13.39 3.83 3.48
CA VAL A 170 -12.18 3.66 4.30
C VAL A 170 -11.93 4.92 5.13
N ASP A 171 -11.97 6.09 4.51
CA ASP A 171 -11.79 7.37 5.19
C ASP A 171 -12.88 7.59 6.25
N ALA A 172 -14.13 7.27 5.92
CA ALA A 172 -15.23 7.35 6.85
C ALA A 172 -15.13 6.39 8.05
N ALA A 173 -14.48 5.22 7.86
CA ALA A 173 -14.22 4.27 8.94
C ALA A 173 -13.01 4.69 9.82
N GLU A 174 -12.05 5.40 9.25
CA GLU A 174 -10.86 5.90 9.95
C GLU A 174 -11.14 7.19 10.73
N ASP A 175 -12.02 8.05 10.21
CA ASP A 175 -12.42 9.28 10.89
C ASP A 175 -13.48 9.00 11.96
N ARG A 176 -13.16 9.39 13.20
CA ARG A 176 -14.00 9.06 14.34
C ARG A 176 -15.37 9.74 14.31
N GLU A 177 -15.44 10.97 13.80
CA GLU A 177 -16.70 11.72 13.73
C GLU A 177 -17.60 11.14 12.63
N LEU A 178 -17.05 10.90 11.45
CA LEU A 178 -17.78 10.30 10.34
C LEU A 178 -18.26 8.88 10.68
N PHE A 179 -17.42 8.09 11.36
CA PHE A 179 -17.79 6.76 11.79
C PHE A 179 -18.93 6.78 12.82
N ASP A 180 -18.89 7.72 13.77
CA ASP A 180 -19.98 7.93 14.74
C ASP A 180 -21.30 8.30 14.04
N GLU A 181 -21.27 9.17 13.04
CA GLU A 181 -22.44 9.53 12.23
C GLU A 181 -23.02 8.33 11.49
N ILE A 182 -22.18 7.48 10.89
CA ILE A 182 -22.60 6.24 10.21
C ILE A 182 -23.29 5.30 11.19
N LEU A 183 -22.74 5.11 12.38
CA LEU A 183 -23.34 4.25 13.41
C LEU A 183 -24.72 4.76 13.83
N GLU A 184 -24.88 6.07 13.98
CA GLU A 184 -26.17 6.70 14.30
C GLU A 184 -27.20 6.51 13.17
N GLN A 185 -26.80 6.71 11.92
CA GLN A 185 -27.66 6.47 10.76
C GLN A 185 -28.10 5.01 10.63
N CYS A 186 -27.23 4.07 10.99
CA CYS A 186 -27.54 2.65 11.00
C CYS A 186 -28.32 2.19 12.24
N GLY A 187 -28.54 3.06 13.23
CA GLY A 187 -29.19 2.71 14.48
C GLY A 187 -28.38 1.78 15.37
N ILE A 188 -27.07 1.74 15.20
CA ILE A 188 -26.16 0.88 15.95
C ILE A 188 -25.78 1.58 17.26
N PRO A 189 -26.05 0.95 18.43
CA PRO A 189 -25.70 1.54 19.71
C PRO A 189 -24.18 1.69 19.87
N ARG A 190 -23.73 2.86 20.28
CA ARG A 190 -22.33 3.15 20.57
C ARG A 190 -22.14 3.77 21.95
N ALA A 191 -20.93 3.72 22.46
CA ALA A 191 -20.56 4.45 23.65
C ALA A 191 -20.66 5.97 23.38
N LYS A 192 -21.20 6.71 24.35
CA LYS A 192 -21.22 8.18 24.26
C LYS A 192 -19.78 8.70 24.31
N GLY A 193 -19.41 9.48 23.34
CA GLY A 193 -18.08 10.10 23.23
C GLY A 193 -18.19 11.42 22.48
N GLN A 194 -17.21 12.27 22.67
CA GLN A 194 -17.07 13.52 21.96
C GLN A 194 -15.62 13.74 21.56
N THR A 195 -15.41 14.11 20.31
CA THR A 195 -14.09 14.49 19.81
C THR A 195 -13.85 15.97 20.16
N VAL A 196 -12.71 16.26 20.78
CA VAL A 196 -12.35 17.63 21.17
C VAL A 196 -11.00 17.99 20.56
N PHE A 197 -10.94 19.16 19.93
CA PHE A 197 -9.74 19.66 19.26
C PHE A 197 -8.96 20.70 20.07
N THR A 198 -9.53 21.18 21.18
CA THR A 198 -8.90 22.19 22.04
C THR A 198 -8.91 21.76 23.50
N VAL A 199 -7.90 22.21 24.24
CA VAL A 199 -7.81 21.95 25.70
C VAL A 199 -9.01 22.51 26.45
N CYS A 200 -9.56 23.66 26.02
CA CYS A 200 -10.75 24.24 26.63
C CYS A 200 -11.97 23.32 26.51
N LEU A 201 -12.18 22.73 25.35
CA LEU A 201 -13.29 21.78 25.12
C LEU A 201 -13.12 20.51 25.95
N LEU A 202 -11.87 20.06 26.17
CA LEU A 202 -11.58 18.91 27.04
C LEU A 202 -12.04 19.15 28.49
N TYR A 203 -11.82 20.35 29.02
CA TYR A 203 -12.25 20.70 30.38
C TYR A 203 -13.75 20.92 30.52
N THR A 204 -14.43 21.25 29.45
CA THR A 204 -15.89 21.44 29.44
C THR A 204 -16.68 20.20 29.05
N SER A 205 -15.99 19.17 28.58
CA SER A 205 -16.59 17.86 28.24
C SER A 205 -16.99 17.12 29.53
N PRO A 206 -18.18 16.50 29.60
CA PRO A 206 -18.57 15.72 30.75
C PRO A 206 -17.63 14.54 30.95
N SER A 207 -17.22 14.33 32.22
CA SER A 207 -16.40 13.16 32.57
C SER A 207 -17.23 11.89 32.51
N PRO A 208 -16.66 10.74 32.08
CA PRO A 208 -17.35 9.44 32.15
C PRO A 208 -17.71 9.00 33.56
N ARG A 209 -17.32 9.74 34.58
CA ARG A 209 -17.57 9.45 36.00
C ARG A 209 -18.69 10.33 36.62
N ASP A 210 -19.26 11.25 35.85
CA ASP A 210 -20.34 12.15 36.30
C ASP A 210 -21.71 11.61 35.91
#